data_996b600cd3658dd87d3fc8ae1a7fce1b
#
_entry.id   996b600cd3658dd87d3fc8ae1a7fce1b
#
_cell.length_a   1.000
_cell.length_b   1.000
_cell.length_c   1.000
_cell.angle_alpha   90.00
_cell.angle_beta   90.00
_cell.angle_gamma   90.00
#
_symmetry.space_group_name_H-M   'P 1'
#
loop_
_entity.id
_entity.type
_entity.pdbx_description
1 polymer ?
#
loop_
_entity_poly.entity_id
_entity_poly.type
_entity_poly.pdbx_seq_one_letter_code
_entity_poly.pdbx_strand_id
1 'polypeptide(L)'
;MSNSRPMRAGALALRAAILALAVPCVCGGTAFAQRTPAPALVEPAPPLATFADFAGLAERAGAIVLVEVRDQAQVEPERSPGLAPGHARLFVEARTQALLAGRSALGESLAYLADVPLDAKGRAPKLRKQRFILFADPVPGRPGALTLVDPAAQVPATPETEALARTVIAAFAAPDKPPAVTGIRDVMSVAGNLAGESETQMFLETSTGVPVSLSVIRRPGMEPQWGVSWSEIVDQSARAPVPETVEWYRLACFLPRQLPRDAFLQDDRAARARAEADYAFILEQLGGCPRIRT
;
A
#
# COMPACT_ATOMS: atom_id res chain seq x y z
N MET A 1 -40.43 34.93 43.16
CA MET A 1 -41.64 35.59 42.59
C MET A 1 -42.09 34.64 41.50
N SER A 2 -42.90 33.66 41.78
CA SER A 2 -44.36 33.60 42.03
C SER A 2 -45.16 34.04 40.81
N ASN A 3 -45.79 33.08 40.13
CA ASN A 3 -47.24 32.95 39.87
C ASN A 3 -47.46 31.82 38.83
N SER A 4 -47.99 30.65 39.14
CA SER A 4 -49.39 30.26 39.51
C SER A 4 -50.39 30.39 38.37
N ARG A 5 -50.73 29.21 37.75
CA ARG A 5 -52.03 28.58 37.44
C ARG A 5 -53.21 29.47 36.88
N PRO A 6 -54.29 28.92 36.25
CA PRO A 6 -54.93 27.63 36.55
C PRO A 6 -55.52 26.80 35.36
N MET A 7 -55.95 25.59 35.75
CA MET A 7 -56.84 24.67 35.07
C MET A 7 -58.24 25.25 34.72
N ARG A 8 -58.89 24.69 33.70
CA ARG A 8 -60.32 24.46 33.68
C ARG A 8 -60.68 23.13 33.00
N ALA A 9 -61.48 22.40 33.71
CA ALA A 9 -62.19 21.18 33.37
C ALA A 9 -63.58 21.48 32.79
N GLY A 10 -64.15 20.46 32.20
CA GLY A 10 -65.59 20.37 31.87
C GLY A 10 -65.79 19.83 30.45
N ALA A 11 -66.67 18.94 30.10
CA ALA A 11 -67.66 18.13 30.78
C ALA A 11 -68.09 17.03 29.79
N LEU A 12 -68.59 15.96 30.34
CA LEU A 12 -69.26 14.82 29.73
C LEU A 12 -70.38 15.20 28.77
N ALA A 13 -70.51 14.44 27.65
CA ALA A 13 -71.81 14.14 27.07
C ALA A 13 -71.79 12.73 26.44
N LEU A 14 -72.51 11.88 27.10
CA LEU A 14 -72.94 10.53 26.75
C LEU A 14 -74.04 10.57 25.68
N ARG A 15 -73.89 9.91 24.51
CA ARG A 15 -75.01 9.45 23.73
C ARG A 15 -74.72 8.12 23.11
N ALA A 16 -75.56 7.14 23.53
CA ALA A 16 -75.68 5.81 22.96
C ALA A 16 -76.50 5.86 21.65
N ALA A 17 -76.18 5.03 20.70
CA ALA A 17 -77.14 4.10 20.08
C ALA A 17 -76.61 3.55 18.71
N ILE A 18 -76.87 2.29 18.62
CA ILE A 18 -77.36 1.46 17.53
C ILE A 18 -76.32 0.65 16.73
N LEU A 19 -76.44 -0.61 17.00
CA LEU A 19 -75.91 -1.79 16.34
C LEU A 19 -76.36 -1.85 14.86
N ALA A 20 -75.38 -2.04 13.97
CA ALA A 20 -75.59 -2.61 12.65
C ALA A 20 -74.47 -3.61 12.36
N LEU A 21 -74.81 -4.88 12.38
CA LEU A 21 -73.93 -5.96 11.89
C LEU A 21 -73.80 -5.82 10.36
N ALA A 22 -72.60 -5.50 9.92
CA ALA A 22 -72.18 -5.72 8.52
C ALA A 22 -70.99 -6.69 8.56
N VAL A 23 -71.21 -7.87 7.97
CA VAL A 23 -70.16 -8.86 7.74
C VAL A 23 -69.29 -8.39 6.57
N PRO A 24 -67.99 -8.14 6.75
CA PRO A 24 -67.11 -7.96 5.61
C PRO A 24 -66.57 -9.27 5.13
N CYS A 25 -66.85 -9.57 3.86
CA CYS A 25 -66.24 -10.62 3.07
C CYS A 25 -64.72 -10.42 3.04
N VAL A 26 -63.96 -11.28 3.70
CA VAL A 26 -62.51 -11.28 3.69
C VAL A 26 -62.06 -11.87 2.35
N CYS A 27 -61.84 -11.05 1.34
CA CYS A 27 -61.03 -11.39 0.17
C CYS A 27 -59.56 -11.39 0.61
N GLY A 28 -58.99 -12.60 0.87
CA GLY A 28 -57.55 -12.75 1.12
C GLY A 28 -56.71 -12.42 -0.10
N GLY A 29 -56.28 -11.17 -0.18
CA GLY A 29 -55.25 -10.73 -1.10
C GLY A 29 -53.88 -11.11 -0.51
N THR A 30 -53.23 -12.15 -1.04
CA THR A 30 -51.84 -12.43 -0.77
C THR A 30 -50.99 -11.30 -1.32
N ALA A 31 -50.59 -10.36 -0.46
CA ALA A 31 -49.60 -9.36 -0.80
C ALA A 31 -48.23 -10.07 -1.00
N PHE A 32 -47.86 -10.30 -2.26
CA PHE A 32 -46.50 -10.63 -2.60
C PHE A 32 -45.60 -9.44 -2.23
N ALA A 33 -44.92 -9.50 -1.10
CA ALA A 33 -43.87 -8.56 -0.78
C ALA A 33 -42.79 -8.72 -1.87
N GLN A 34 -42.68 -7.77 -2.77
CA GLN A 34 -41.57 -7.65 -3.70
C GLN A 34 -40.32 -7.40 -2.85
N ARG A 35 -39.49 -8.44 -2.67
CA ARG A 35 -38.15 -8.28 -2.14
C ARG A 35 -37.37 -7.43 -3.14
N THR A 36 -37.14 -6.17 -2.81
CA THR A 36 -36.15 -5.35 -3.49
C THR A 36 -34.82 -6.10 -3.42
N PRO A 37 -34.17 -6.44 -4.54
CA PRO A 37 -32.86 -7.09 -4.49
C PRO A 37 -31.92 -6.15 -3.76
N ALA A 38 -31.18 -6.67 -2.76
CA ALA A 38 -30.13 -5.92 -2.10
C ALA A 38 -29.15 -5.42 -3.18
N PRO A 39 -28.64 -4.19 -3.08
CA PRO A 39 -27.64 -3.70 -4.01
C PRO A 39 -26.48 -4.69 -4.00
N ALA A 40 -26.14 -5.20 -5.18
CA ALA A 40 -24.94 -6.04 -5.35
C ALA A 40 -23.74 -5.25 -4.83
N LEU A 41 -23.00 -5.83 -3.89
CA LEU A 41 -21.73 -5.28 -3.44
C LEU A 41 -20.85 -5.23 -4.70
N VAL A 42 -20.63 -4.03 -5.23
CA VAL A 42 -19.66 -3.82 -6.30
C VAL A 42 -18.31 -4.04 -5.66
N GLU A 43 -17.67 -5.17 -5.98
CA GLU A 43 -16.31 -5.45 -5.56
C GLU A 43 -15.41 -4.33 -6.10
N PRO A 44 -14.64 -3.65 -5.26
CA PRO A 44 -13.79 -2.55 -5.72
C PRO A 44 -12.82 -3.09 -6.78
N ALA A 45 -12.64 -2.33 -7.86
CA ALA A 45 -11.68 -2.69 -8.89
C ALA A 45 -10.28 -2.87 -8.23
N PRO A 46 -9.49 -3.86 -8.69
CA PRO A 46 -8.15 -4.06 -8.14
C PRO A 46 -7.30 -2.79 -8.29
N PRO A 47 -6.45 -2.48 -7.30
CA PRO A 47 -5.62 -1.29 -7.35
C PRO A 47 -4.68 -1.34 -8.56
N LEU A 48 -4.37 -0.18 -9.14
CA LEU A 48 -3.46 -0.06 -10.29
C LEU A 48 -1.99 -0.18 -9.89
N ALA A 49 -1.68 0.06 -8.62
CA ALA A 49 -0.37 -0.07 -8.02
C ALA A 49 -0.50 -0.17 -6.49
N THR A 50 0.47 -0.80 -5.83
CA THR A 50 0.56 -0.88 -4.38
C THR A 50 1.52 0.18 -3.84
N PHE A 51 1.54 0.37 -2.51
CA PHE A 51 2.57 1.19 -1.87
C PHE A 51 3.99 0.68 -2.18
N ALA A 52 4.19 -0.64 -2.15
CA ALA A 52 5.48 -1.25 -2.43
C ALA A 52 5.94 -1.06 -3.89
N ASP A 53 5.01 -1.04 -4.86
CA ASP A 53 5.32 -0.70 -6.24
C ASP A 53 5.84 0.73 -6.35
N PHE A 54 5.10 1.70 -5.79
CA PHE A 54 5.47 3.12 -5.84
C PHE A 54 6.76 3.39 -5.08
N ALA A 55 6.95 2.80 -3.89
CA ALA A 55 8.18 2.92 -3.11
C ALA A 55 9.39 2.41 -3.90
N GLY A 56 9.29 1.22 -4.50
CA GLY A 56 10.38 0.65 -5.29
C GLY A 56 10.69 1.42 -6.57
N LEU A 57 9.69 2.01 -7.22
CA LEU A 57 9.90 2.88 -8.38
C LEU A 57 10.49 4.22 -7.97
N ALA A 58 10.01 4.82 -6.88
CA ALA A 58 10.47 6.12 -6.40
C ALA A 58 11.94 6.09 -5.93
N GLU A 59 12.39 5.00 -5.32
CA GLU A 59 13.80 4.85 -4.92
C GLU A 59 14.78 4.86 -6.10
N ARG A 60 14.37 4.36 -7.25
CA ARG A 60 15.21 4.22 -8.44
C ARG A 60 15.15 5.44 -9.34
N ALA A 61 14.07 6.23 -9.27
CA ALA A 61 13.81 7.32 -10.20
C ALA A 61 14.54 8.61 -9.83
N GLY A 62 15.24 9.20 -10.79
CA GLY A 62 15.79 10.55 -10.67
C GLY A 62 14.74 11.65 -10.86
N ALA A 63 13.60 11.32 -11.48
CA ALA A 63 12.44 12.21 -11.63
C ALA A 63 11.14 11.42 -11.61
N ILE A 64 10.11 12.00 -10.96
CA ILE A 64 8.73 11.49 -10.97
C ILE A 64 7.87 12.59 -11.56
N VAL A 65 7.24 12.32 -12.70
CA VAL A 65 6.57 13.37 -13.48
C VAL A 65 5.17 12.92 -13.91
N LEU A 66 4.21 13.82 -13.77
CA LEU A 66 2.87 13.67 -14.31
C LEU A 66 2.84 14.21 -15.73
N VAL A 67 2.41 13.38 -16.68
CA VAL A 67 2.36 13.72 -18.10
C VAL A 67 0.99 13.43 -18.71
N GLU A 68 0.72 14.09 -19.85
CA GLU A 68 -0.38 13.77 -20.75
C GLU A 68 0.19 13.37 -22.09
N VAL A 69 -0.14 12.18 -22.59
CA VAL A 69 0.33 11.69 -23.88
C VAL A 69 -0.26 12.50 -25.03
N ARG A 70 0.60 13.01 -25.90
CA ARG A 70 0.25 13.77 -27.08
C ARG A 70 0.18 12.90 -28.31
N ASP A 71 1.20 12.07 -28.50
CA ASP A 71 1.30 11.17 -29.62
C ASP A 71 2.07 9.90 -29.26
N GLN A 72 1.93 8.87 -30.08
CA GLN A 72 2.62 7.60 -29.93
C GLN A 72 2.89 6.97 -31.28
N ALA A 73 4.03 6.32 -31.41
CA ALA A 73 4.38 5.48 -32.56
C ALA A 73 4.88 4.13 -32.06
N GLN A 74 4.46 3.05 -32.69
CA GLN A 74 4.98 1.73 -32.39
C GLN A 74 6.37 1.57 -32.99
N VAL A 75 7.32 1.12 -32.16
CA VAL A 75 8.68 0.80 -32.61
C VAL A 75 8.65 -0.58 -33.22
N GLU A 76 9.32 -0.73 -34.34
CA GLU A 76 9.43 -2.01 -35.05
C GLU A 76 10.09 -3.09 -34.16
N PRO A 77 9.66 -4.35 -34.23
CA PRO A 77 10.18 -5.44 -33.40
C PRO A 77 11.72 -5.58 -33.50
N GLU A 78 12.29 -5.39 -34.68
CA GLU A 78 13.74 -5.48 -34.95
C GLU A 78 14.54 -4.39 -34.18
N ARG A 79 13.86 -3.31 -33.83
CA ARG A 79 14.42 -2.17 -33.07
C ARG A 79 14.02 -2.18 -31.58
N SER A 80 13.41 -3.28 -31.13
CA SER A 80 12.89 -3.44 -29.76
C SER A 80 13.57 -4.61 -29.03
N PRO A 81 14.92 -4.62 -28.86
CA PRO A 81 15.59 -5.70 -28.16
C PRO A 81 15.08 -5.82 -26.71
N GLY A 82 14.94 -7.05 -26.22
CA GLY A 82 14.49 -7.33 -24.85
C GLY A 82 12.99 -7.12 -24.61
N LEU A 83 12.19 -6.86 -25.64
CA LEU A 83 10.74 -6.74 -25.52
C LEU A 83 10.12 -8.09 -25.13
N ALA A 84 9.29 -8.10 -24.10
CA ALA A 84 8.61 -9.30 -23.63
C ALA A 84 7.57 -9.78 -24.67
N PRO A 85 7.33 -11.11 -24.82
CA PRO A 85 6.26 -11.62 -25.66
C PRO A 85 4.91 -11.02 -25.29
N GLY A 86 4.08 -10.73 -26.29
CA GLY A 86 2.76 -10.13 -26.08
C GLY A 86 2.78 -8.63 -25.73
N HIS A 87 3.93 -7.96 -25.91
CA HIS A 87 4.08 -6.52 -25.71
C HIS A 87 4.46 -5.80 -27.01
N ALA A 88 4.22 -4.51 -27.04
CA ALA A 88 4.73 -3.59 -28.04
C ALA A 88 5.55 -2.48 -27.35
N ARG A 89 6.67 -2.07 -27.96
CA ARG A 89 7.39 -0.88 -27.55
C ARG A 89 6.84 0.33 -28.29
N LEU A 90 6.44 1.32 -27.52
CA LEU A 90 5.94 2.59 -28.03
C LEU A 90 6.97 3.68 -27.81
N PHE A 91 7.23 4.48 -28.82
CA PHE A 91 7.82 5.82 -28.65
C PHE A 91 6.67 6.76 -28.33
N VAL A 92 6.72 7.39 -27.19
CA VAL A 92 5.65 8.24 -26.64
C VAL A 92 6.14 9.67 -26.57
N GLU A 93 5.36 10.58 -27.13
CA GLU A 93 5.51 12.03 -26.95
C GLU A 93 4.45 12.53 -25.97
N ALA A 94 4.88 13.26 -24.94
CA ALA A 94 4.00 13.68 -23.86
C ALA A 94 4.25 15.14 -23.47
N ARG A 95 3.25 15.77 -22.89
CA ARG A 95 3.34 17.08 -22.27
C ARG A 95 3.45 16.92 -20.76
N THR A 96 4.44 17.61 -20.19
CA THR A 96 4.59 17.73 -18.73
C THR A 96 3.38 18.44 -18.15
N GLN A 97 2.72 17.82 -17.18
CA GLN A 97 1.65 18.44 -16.39
C GLN A 97 2.21 18.96 -15.07
N ALA A 98 3.04 18.14 -14.40
CA ALA A 98 3.72 18.52 -13.15
C ALA A 98 4.97 17.67 -12.94
N LEU A 99 6.04 18.28 -12.43
CA LEU A 99 7.16 17.59 -11.83
C LEU A 99 6.79 17.32 -10.37
N LEU A 100 6.58 16.05 -10.02
CA LEU A 100 6.19 15.64 -8.67
C LEU A 100 7.42 15.51 -7.75
N ALA A 101 8.54 14.98 -8.28
CA ALA A 101 9.83 14.92 -7.61
C ALA A 101 10.95 14.92 -8.65
N GLY A 102 12.11 15.49 -8.31
CA GLY A 102 13.29 15.52 -9.16
C GLY A 102 14.20 16.69 -8.84
N ARG A 103 15.47 16.57 -9.23
CA ARG A 103 16.49 17.60 -8.96
C ARG A 103 16.64 18.61 -10.09
N SER A 104 16.14 18.29 -11.28
CA SER A 104 16.29 19.13 -12.48
C SER A 104 14.93 19.51 -13.03
N ALA A 105 14.81 20.73 -13.51
CA ALA A 105 13.62 21.15 -14.25
C ALA A 105 13.48 20.32 -15.54
N LEU A 106 12.26 19.95 -15.86
CA LEU A 106 11.91 19.27 -17.10
C LEU A 106 11.25 20.26 -18.06
N GLY A 107 11.47 20.05 -19.36
CA GLY A 107 10.79 20.82 -20.40
C GLY A 107 9.29 20.52 -20.48
N GLU A 108 8.57 21.34 -21.25
CA GLU A 108 7.13 21.11 -21.49
C GLU A 108 6.89 19.84 -22.31
N SER A 109 7.75 19.54 -23.27
CA SER A 109 7.65 18.37 -24.13
C SER A 109 8.66 17.31 -23.69
N LEU A 110 8.17 16.09 -23.51
CA LEU A 110 8.95 14.91 -23.11
C LEU A 110 8.74 13.77 -24.12
N ALA A 111 9.78 12.97 -24.29
CA ALA A 111 9.72 11.73 -25.08
C ALA A 111 10.35 10.57 -24.30
N TYR A 112 9.74 9.39 -24.41
CA TYR A 112 10.23 8.18 -23.76
C TYR A 112 9.78 6.92 -24.48
N LEU A 113 10.37 5.78 -24.15
CA LEU A 113 9.93 4.46 -24.61
C LEU A 113 9.12 3.78 -23.48
N ALA A 114 8.00 3.18 -23.86
CA ALA A 114 7.17 2.38 -22.96
C ALA A 114 6.84 1.03 -23.59
N ASP A 115 7.02 -0.05 -22.83
CA ASP A 115 6.58 -1.37 -23.22
C ASP A 115 5.16 -1.58 -22.69
N VAL A 116 4.21 -1.89 -23.58
CA VAL A 116 2.80 -2.01 -23.25
C VAL A 116 2.25 -3.37 -23.70
N PRO A 117 1.35 -3.99 -22.92
CA PRO A 117 0.73 -5.24 -23.33
C PRO A 117 -0.16 -5.03 -24.57
N LEU A 118 -0.14 -6.01 -25.46
CA LEU A 118 -1.05 -6.06 -26.61
C LEU A 118 -2.43 -6.55 -26.18
N ASP A 119 -3.48 -6.06 -26.83
CA ASP A 119 -4.84 -6.56 -26.65
C ASP A 119 -5.00 -7.99 -27.23
N ALA A 120 -6.16 -8.62 -27.00
CA ALA A 120 -6.46 -9.96 -27.52
C ALA A 120 -6.39 -10.09 -29.07
N LYS A 121 -6.33 -8.96 -29.77
CA LYS A 121 -6.18 -8.89 -31.24
C LYS A 121 -4.76 -8.53 -31.66
N GLY A 122 -3.79 -8.54 -30.74
CA GLY A 122 -2.40 -8.22 -30.99
C GLY A 122 -2.12 -6.73 -31.27
N ARG A 123 -2.96 -5.81 -30.78
CA ARG A 123 -2.82 -4.37 -31.03
C ARG A 123 -2.38 -3.64 -29.76
N ALA A 124 -1.48 -2.68 -29.92
CA ALA A 124 -1.09 -1.78 -28.85
C ALA A 124 -2.24 -0.84 -28.41
N PRO A 125 -2.36 -0.51 -27.13
CA PRO A 125 -3.35 0.42 -26.63
C PRO A 125 -3.12 1.83 -27.18
N LYS A 126 -4.22 2.60 -27.31
CA LYS A 126 -4.16 4.03 -27.66
C LYS A 126 -3.98 4.85 -26.38
N LEU A 127 -2.81 5.45 -26.19
CA LEU A 127 -2.49 6.23 -24.99
C LEU A 127 -2.77 7.74 -25.15
N ARG A 128 -3.00 8.22 -26.35
CA ARG A 128 -3.23 9.65 -26.64
C ARG A 128 -4.32 10.24 -25.75
N LYS A 129 -4.03 11.39 -25.13
CA LYS A 129 -4.86 12.12 -24.16
C LYS A 129 -4.98 11.42 -22.80
N GLN A 130 -4.33 10.28 -22.59
CA GLN A 130 -4.26 9.66 -21.28
C GLN A 130 -3.16 10.31 -20.46
N ARG A 131 -3.35 10.28 -19.14
CA ARG A 131 -2.40 10.83 -18.15
C ARG A 131 -1.69 9.70 -17.45
N PHE A 132 -0.39 9.87 -17.23
CA PHE A 132 0.45 8.89 -16.56
C PHE A 132 1.39 9.56 -15.55
N ILE A 133 1.71 8.84 -14.49
CA ILE A 133 2.84 9.13 -13.61
C ILE A 133 4.00 8.30 -14.13
N LEU A 134 5.08 8.97 -14.48
CA LEU A 134 6.32 8.34 -14.95
C LEU A 134 7.35 8.38 -13.84
N PHE A 135 8.00 7.24 -13.58
CA PHE A 135 9.20 7.12 -12.76
C PHE A 135 10.37 6.91 -13.72
N ALA A 136 11.23 7.92 -13.85
CA ALA A 136 12.19 7.95 -14.94
C ALA A 136 13.46 8.70 -14.57
N ASP A 137 14.48 8.53 -15.40
CA ASP A 137 15.71 9.31 -15.39
C ASP A 137 15.79 10.20 -16.61
N PRO A 138 16.15 11.49 -16.46
CA PRO A 138 16.50 12.34 -17.58
C PRO A 138 17.71 11.78 -18.33
N VAL A 139 17.64 11.75 -19.66
CA VAL A 139 18.75 11.25 -20.48
C VAL A 139 19.83 12.35 -20.60
N PRO A 140 21.07 12.13 -20.14
CA PRO A 140 22.13 13.10 -20.25
C PRO A 140 22.38 13.56 -21.70
N GLY A 141 22.49 14.86 -21.91
CA GLY A 141 22.74 15.45 -23.23
C GLY A 141 21.54 15.41 -24.20
N ARG A 142 20.37 14.95 -23.76
CA ARG A 142 19.14 14.93 -24.57
C ARG A 142 17.98 15.60 -23.83
N PRO A 143 17.87 16.92 -23.86
CA PRO A 143 16.77 17.64 -23.21
C PRO A 143 15.41 17.10 -23.68
N GLY A 144 14.52 16.82 -22.72
CA GLY A 144 13.19 16.28 -23.00
C GLY A 144 13.12 14.77 -23.21
N ALA A 145 14.24 14.04 -23.25
CA ALA A 145 14.23 12.58 -23.29
C ALA A 145 14.27 11.99 -21.87
N LEU A 146 13.43 10.99 -21.63
CA LEU A 146 13.38 10.24 -20.37
C LEU A 146 13.60 8.74 -20.63
N THR A 147 14.23 8.06 -19.70
CA THR A 147 14.28 6.60 -19.62
C THR A 147 13.48 6.15 -18.41
N LEU A 148 12.46 5.32 -18.60
CA LEU A 148 11.73 4.71 -17.50
C LEU A 148 12.67 3.81 -16.69
N VAL A 149 12.58 3.88 -15.36
CA VAL A 149 13.44 3.06 -14.45
C VAL A 149 13.07 1.58 -14.47
N ASP A 150 11.93 1.25 -15.06
CA ASP A 150 11.38 -0.09 -15.15
C ASP A 150 10.34 -0.13 -16.28
N PRO A 151 10.13 -1.27 -16.99
CA PRO A 151 9.02 -1.38 -17.95
C PRO A 151 7.65 -1.06 -17.36
N ALA A 152 7.44 -1.31 -16.06
CA ALA A 152 6.20 -1.01 -15.35
C ALA A 152 6.13 0.43 -14.79
N ALA A 153 7.13 1.27 -15.04
CA ALA A 153 7.27 2.61 -14.44
C ALA A 153 6.38 3.70 -15.07
N GLN A 154 5.52 3.33 -16.03
CA GLN A 154 4.43 4.16 -16.52
C GLN A 154 3.12 3.74 -15.86
N VAL A 155 2.61 4.53 -14.91
CA VAL A 155 1.40 4.22 -14.14
C VAL A 155 0.26 5.13 -14.55
N PRO A 156 -0.95 4.64 -14.87
CA PRO A 156 -2.10 5.50 -15.14
C PRO A 156 -2.34 6.48 -13.99
N ALA A 157 -2.51 7.76 -14.32
CA ALA A 157 -2.77 8.80 -13.34
C ALA A 157 -4.26 8.90 -13.04
N THR A 158 -4.67 8.31 -11.94
CA THR A 158 -5.99 8.46 -11.32
C THR A 158 -5.85 9.28 -10.04
N PRO A 159 -6.95 9.77 -9.44
CA PRO A 159 -6.89 10.44 -8.13
C PRO A 159 -6.17 9.60 -7.07
N GLU A 160 -6.40 8.29 -7.06
CA GLU A 160 -5.83 7.34 -6.09
C GLU A 160 -4.32 7.17 -6.32
N THR A 161 -3.88 6.94 -7.56
CA THR A 161 -2.46 6.78 -7.87
C THR A 161 -1.68 8.09 -7.71
N GLU A 162 -2.29 9.24 -8.00
CA GLU A 162 -1.67 10.54 -7.73
C GLU A 162 -1.54 10.81 -6.23
N ALA A 163 -2.54 10.46 -5.41
CA ALA A 163 -2.47 10.58 -3.96
C ALA A 163 -1.38 9.66 -3.39
N LEU A 164 -1.34 8.40 -3.81
CA LEU A 164 -0.32 7.44 -3.40
C LEU A 164 1.10 7.91 -3.78
N ALA A 165 1.28 8.42 -5.01
CA ALA A 165 2.56 8.98 -5.43
C ALA A 165 3.02 10.12 -4.51
N ARG A 166 2.13 11.06 -4.17
CA ARG A 166 2.48 12.18 -3.28
C ARG A 166 2.82 11.70 -1.87
N THR A 167 2.08 10.73 -1.34
CA THR A 167 2.38 10.12 -0.03
C THR A 167 3.77 9.49 -0.02
N VAL A 168 4.08 8.66 -1.02
CA VAL A 168 5.40 8.02 -1.13
C VAL A 168 6.51 9.06 -1.30
N ILE A 169 6.34 10.02 -2.21
CA ILE A 169 7.33 11.09 -2.44
C ILE A 169 7.61 11.86 -1.14
N ALA A 170 6.58 12.26 -0.41
CA ALA A 170 6.73 12.98 0.86
C ALA A 170 7.49 12.15 1.90
N ALA A 171 7.15 10.85 2.02
CA ALA A 171 7.81 9.95 2.95
C ALA A 171 9.29 9.71 2.61
N PHE A 172 9.63 9.58 1.32
CA PHE A 172 11.03 9.44 0.89
C PHE A 172 11.83 10.75 0.93
N ALA A 173 11.17 11.90 0.93
CA ALA A 173 11.81 13.21 1.11
C ALA A 173 12.04 13.57 2.58
N ALA A 174 11.44 12.85 3.52
CA ALA A 174 11.60 13.08 4.95
C ALA A 174 13.08 12.92 5.37
N PRO A 175 13.61 13.85 6.19
CA PRO A 175 15.03 13.81 6.60
C PRO A 175 15.35 12.61 7.49
N ASP A 176 14.38 12.10 8.20
CA ASP A 176 14.44 10.99 9.16
C ASP A 176 13.95 9.65 8.55
N LYS A 177 13.81 9.59 7.21
CA LYS A 177 13.41 8.34 6.56
C LYS A 177 14.36 7.21 6.91
N PRO A 178 13.83 6.01 7.20
CA PRO A 178 14.65 4.86 7.54
C PRO A 178 15.57 4.43 6.40
N PRO A 179 16.80 3.98 6.71
CA PRO A 179 17.74 3.48 5.71
C PRO A 179 17.22 2.21 5.03
N ALA A 180 17.75 1.90 3.86
CA ALA A 180 17.46 0.63 3.21
C ALA A 180 18.07 -0.52 4.02
N VAL A 181 17.26 -1.53 4.33
CA VAL A 181 17.70 -2.80 4.94
C VAL A 181 18.29 -3.69 3.86
N THR A 182 19.49 -4.22 4.10
CA THR A 182 20.22 -5.06 3.16
C THR A 182 20.39 -6.49 3.65
N GLY A 183 20.19 -6.74 4.95
CA GLY A 183 20.32 -8.08 5.52
C GLY A 183 20.11 -8.10 7.04
N ILE A 184 20.40 -9.26 7.63
CA ILE A 184 20.43 -9.47 9.06
C ILE A 184 21.86 -9.81 9.42
N ARG A 185 22.47 -9.01 10.30
CA ARG A 185 23.85 -9.14 10.72
C ARG A 185 24.01 -10.11 11.88
N ASP A 186 23.28 -9.85 12.98
CA ASP A 186 23.41 -10.60 14.23
C ASP A 186 22.03 -10.93 14.81
N VAL A 187 21.95 -12.09 15.45
CA VAL A 187 20.73 -12.58 16.13
C VAL A 187 21.11 -13.17 17.46
N MET A 188 20.39 -12.78 18.51
CA MET A 188 20.51 -13.38 19.84
C MET A 188 19.12 -13.55 20.47
N SER A 189 18.97 -14.63 21.28
CA SER A 189 17.75 -14.89 22.03
C SER A 189 18.07 -15.37 23.44
N VAL A 190 17.56 -14.70 24.44
CA VAL A 190 17.78 -15.00 25.85
C VAL A 190 16.46 -15.42 26.51
N ALA A 191 16.48 -16.56 27.21
CA ALA A 191 15.35 -16.96 28.05
C ALA A 191 15.34 -16.10 29.31
N GLY A 192 14.15 -15.69 29.74
CA GLY A 192 13.97 -15.02 31.03
C GLY A 192 13.96 -16.01 32.20
N ASN A 193 13.64 -15.50 33.38
CA ASN A 193 13.60 -16.27 34.62
C ASN A 193 12.31 -17.07 34.79
N LEU A 194 11.27 -16.72 34.06
CA LEU A 194 9.97 -17.38 34.12
C LEU A 194 9.79 -18.30 32.89
N ALA A 195 9.06 -19.40 33.07
CA ALA A 195 8.73 -20.28 31.97
C ALA A 195 7.90 -19.52 30.91
N GLY A 196 8.38 -19.51 29.65
CA GLY A 196 7.75 -18.77 28.55
C GLY A 196 8.18 -17.31 28.43
N GLU A 197 9.07 -16.82 29.30
CA GLU A 197 9.69 -15.50 29.17
C GLU A 197 10.93 -15.58 28.28
N SER A 198 11.04 -14.65 27.34
CA SER A 198 12.25 -14.51 26.51
C SER A 198 12.32 -13.14 25.84
N GLU A 199 13.52 -12.75 25.47
CA GLU A 199 13.81 -11.60 24.62
C GLU A 199 14.70 -12.04 23.46
N THR A 200 14.29 -11.67 22.24
CA THR A 200 15.08 -11.89 21.04
C THR A 200 15.39 -10.55 20.40
N GLN A 201 16.65 -10.34 20.07
CA GLN A 201 17.14 -9.17 19.35
C GLN A 201 17.79 -9.59 18.05
N MET A 202 17.51 -8.85 16.99
CA MET A 202 18.03 -9.04 15.65
C MET A 202 18.56 -7.71 15.14
N PHE A 203 19.82 -7.65 14.78
CA PHE A 203 20.49 -6.46 14.27
C PHE A 203 20.55 -6.53 12.76
N LEU A 204 20.03 -5.50 12.09
CA LEU A 204 19.94 -5.44 10.64
C LEU A 204 21.15 -4.75 10.03
N GLU A 205 21.52 -5.20 8.85
CA GLU A 205 22.41 -4.47 7.97
C GLU A 205 21.63 -3.41 7.20
N THR A 206 22.23 -2.25 7.01
CA THR A 206 21.63 -1.14 6.26
C THR A 206 22.60 -0.55 5.25
N SER A 207 22.08 0.06 4.20
CA SER A 207 22.87 0.70 3.14
C SER A 207 23.74 1.86 3.61
N THR A 208 23.46 2.43 4.77
CA THR A 208 24.18 3.57 5.36
C THR A 208 25.07 3.17 6.53
N GLY A 209 25.00 1.91 6.97
CA GLY A 209 25.69 1.43 8.18
C GLY A 209 25.05 1.87 9.50
N VAL A 210 23.95 2.65 9.45
CA VAL A 210 23.18 3.01 10.65
C VAL A 210 22.58 1.73 11.25
N PRO A 211 22.83 1.45 12.54
CA PRO A 211 22.28 0.26 13.18
C PRO A 211 20.76 0.35 13.31
N VAL A 212 20.11 -0.75 12.97
CA VAL A 212 18.67 -0.95 13.14
C VAL A 212 18.47 -2.27 13.85
N SER A 213 17.54 -2.32 14.80
CA SER A 213 17.26 -3.56 15.53
C SER A 213 15.79 -3.88 15.57
N LEU A 214 15.49 -5.18 15.53
CA LEU A 214 14.19 -5.74 15.83
C LEU A 214 14.25 -6.40 17.20
N SER A 215 13.21 -6.19 18.02
CA SER A 215 13.10 -6.84 19.32
C SER A 215 11.77 -7.57 19.42
N VAL A 216 11.81 -8.80 19.95
CA VAL A 216 10.61 -9.57 20.33
C VAL A 216 10.69 -9.88 21.81
N ILE A 217 9.65 -9.52 22.54
CA ILE A 217 9.52 -9.77 23.98
C ILE A 217 8.35 -10.70 24.19
N ARG A 218 8.62 -11.83 24.85
CA ARG A 218 7.61 -12.79 25.30
C ARG A 218 7.49 -12.74 26.81
N ARG A 219 6.25 -12.68 27.30
CA ARG A 219 5.94 -12.74 28.72
C ARG A 219 4.89 -13.83 28.98
N PRO A 220 4.96 -14.54 30.12
CA PRO A 220 3.97 -15.57 30.44
C PRO A 220 2.53 -15.02 30.43
N GLY A 221 1.64 -15.70 29.72
CA GLY A 221 0.22 -15.34 29.64
C GLY A 221 -0.09 -14.06 28.83
N MET A 222 0.89 -13.52 28.08
CA MET A 222 0.70 -12.38 27.20
C MET A 222 1.04 -12.73 25.76
N GLU A 223 0.40 -12.05 24.81
CA GLU A 223 0.80 -12.12 23.41
C GLU A 223 2.20 -11.56 23.22
N PRO A 224 3.01 -12.13 22.32
CA PRO A 224 4.33 -11.61 21.99
C PRO A 224 4.23 -10.17 21.49
N GLN A 225 5.15 -9.33 21.94
CA GLN A 225 5.28 -7.95 21.48
C GLN A 225 6.56 -7.82 20.68
N TRP A 226 6.50 -7.05 19.59
CA TRP A 226 7.69 -6.76 18.80
C TRP A 226 7.71 -5.31 18.34
N GLY A 227 8.89 -4.86 18.01
CA GLY A 227 9.10 -3.53 17.45
C GLY A 227 10.43 -3.38 16.73
N VAL A 228 10.56 -2.26 16.02
CA VAL A 228 11.79 -1.86 15.33
C VAL A 228 12.33 -0.58 15.93
N SER A 229 13.64 -0.55 16.20
CA SER A 229 14.38 0.67 16.53
C SER A 229 15.24 1.06 15.33
N TRP A 230 15.04 2.27 14.83
CA TRP A 230 15.77 2.83 13.68
C TRP A 230 16.98 3.65 14.10
N SER A 231 17.47 3.46 15.32
CA SER A 231 18.61 4.17 15.90
C SER A 231 19.54 3.22 16.64
N GLU A 232 20.72 3.71 17.04
CA GLU A 232 21.69 2.95 17.84
C GLU A 232 21.17 2.49 19.22
N ILE A 233 20.14 3.17 19.73
CA ILE A 233 19.55 2.85 21.04
C ILE A 233 18.46 1.81 20.80
N VAL A 234 18.62 0.63 21.38
CA VAL A 234 17.55 -0.37 21.42
C VAL A 234 16.42 0.17 22.32
N ASP A 235 15.32 0.55 21.69
CA ASP A 235 14.19 1.11 22.39
C ASP A 235 13.20 -0.01 22.78
N GLN A 236 13.05 -0.25 24.08
CA GLN A 236 12.07 -1.22 24.60
C GLN A 236 10.62 -0.79 24.35
N SER A 237 10.38 0.48 24.02
CA SER A 237 9.08 1.00 23.60
C SER A 237 8.85 0.93 22.10
N ALA A 238 9.82 0.39 21.34
CA ALA A 238 9.73 0.19 19.89
C ALA A 238 8.45 -0.59 19.53
N ARG A 239 7.84 -0.18 18.43
CA ARG A 239 6.58 -0.77 17.94
C ARG A 239 6.77 -1.31 16.53
N ALA A 240 5.86 -2.22 16.17
CA ALA A 240 5.74 -2.66 14.79
C ALA A 240 5.42 -1.47 13.88
N PRO A 241 5.98 -1.40 12.67
CA PRO A 241 5.68 -0.34 11.72
C PRO A 241 4.23 -0.45 11.22
N VAL A 242 3.64 0.68 10.93
CA VAL A 242 2.31 0.73 10.32
C VAL A 242 2.41 0.26 8.87
N PRO A 243 1.53 -0.62 8.39
CA PRO A 243 1.48 -1.00 6.97
C PRO A 243 1.44 0.21 6.03
N GLU A 244 2.00 0.05 4.83
CA GLU A 244 2.05 1.11 3.81
C GLU A 244 2.79 2.38 4.25
N THR A 245 3.81 2.21 5.10
CA THR A 245 4.82 3.24 5.45
C THR A 245 6.19 2.85 4.91
N VAL A 246 7.14 3.78 4.90
CA VAL A 246 8.52 3.47 4.48
C VAL A 246 9.18 2.49 5.44
N GLU A 247 8.93 2.60 6.75
CA GLU A 247 9.39 1.67 7.78
C GLU A 247 8.91 0.23 7.49
N TRP A 248 7.62 0.07 7.22
CA TRP A 248 7.05 -1.21 6.84
C TRP A 248 7.66 -1.74 5.54
N TYR A 249 7.79 -0.88 4.52
CA TYR A 249 8.37 -1.24 3.24
C TYR A 249 9.81 -1.75 3.37
N ARG A 250 10.62 -1.09 4.24
CA ARG A 250 12.01 -1.51 4.53
C ARG A 250 12.10 -2.91 5.11
N LEU A 251 11.12 -3.32 5.89
CA LEU A 251 11.10 -4.65 6.53
C LEU A 251 10.34 -5.67 5.68
N ALA A 252 9.09 -5.42 5.33
CA ALA A 252 8.24 -6.37 4.63
C ALA A 252 8.79 -6.80 3.26
N CYS A 253 9.51 -5.88 2.57
CA CYS A 253 10.01 -6.14 1.22
C CYS A 253 11.49 -6.59 1.17
N PHE A 254 12.27 -6.43 2.24
CA PHE A 254 13.71 -6.65 2.19
C PHE A 254 14.23 -7.64 3.23
N LEU A 255 13.48 -7.95 4.28
CA LEU A 255 13.89 -9.01 5.19
C LEU A 255 13.91 -10.37 4.46
N PRO A 256 14.96 -11.20 4.70
CA PRO A 256 15.02 -12.52 4.10
C PRO A 256 13.92 -13.42 4.65
N ARG A 257 13.52 -14.45 3.92
CA ARG A 257 12.47 -15.38 4.36
C ARG A 257 12.87 -16.24 5.57
N GLN A 258 14.17 -16.36 5.83
CA GLN A 258 14.74 -17.14 6.92
C GLN A 258 15.96 -16.40 7.48
N LEU A 259 16.24 -16.62 8.77
CA LEU A 259 17.44 -16.10 9.40
C LEU A 259 18.70 -16.73 8.76
N PRO A 260 19.73 -15.92 8.41
CA PRO A 260 21.00 -16.45 7.96
C PRO A 260 21.64 -17.31 9.07
N ARG A 261 22.25 -18.43 8.71
CA ARG A 261 22.84 -19.36 9.69
C ARG A 261 24.03 -18.77 10.43
N ASP A 262 24.75 -17.91 9.79
CA ASP A 262 25.94 -17.20 10.28
C ASP A 262 25.61 -15.96 11.13
N ALA A 263 24.35 -15.52 11.13
CA ALA A 263 23.90 -14.41 11.95
C ALA A 263 23.75 -14.76 13.45
N PHE A 264 23.68 -16.03 13.81
CA PHE A 264 23.45 -16.42 15.20
C PHE A 264 24.72 -16.24 16.06
N LEU A 265 24.62 -15.38 17.08
CA LEU A 265 25.70 -15.17 18.06
C LEU A 265 25.80 -16.31 19.07
N GLN A 266 24.86 -17.22 19.14
CA GLN A 266 24.75 -18.30 20.11
C GLN A 266 24.68 -19.66 19.41
N ASP A 267 25.43 -20.63 19.91
CA ASP A 267 25.38 -22.00 19.39
C ASP A 267 24.31 -22.88 20.06
N ASP A 268 23.67 -22.35 21.11
CA ASP A 268 22.62 -23.06 21.83
C ASP A 268 21.39 -23.31 20.94
N ARG A 269 21.00 -24.58 20.84
CA ARG A 269 19.85 -25.01 20.01
C ARG A 269 18.54 -24.36 20.45
N ALA A 270 18.31 -24.21 21.76
CA ALA A 270 17.07 -23.63 22.27
C ALA A 270 16.99 -22.12 21.98
N ALA A 271 18.11 -21.39 22.08
CA ALA A 271 18.19 -19.98 21.70
C ALA A 271 17.93 -19.80 20.21
N ARG A 272 18.51 -20.65 19.35
CA ARG A 272 18.27 -20.60 17.89
C ARG A 272 16.81 -20.87 17.57
N ALA A 273 16.19 -21.91 18.16
CA ALA A 273 14.78 -22.25 17.91
C ALA A 273 13.83 -21.12 18.34
N ARG A 274 14.12 -20.43 19.47
CA ARG A 274 13.33 -19.27 19.90
C ARG A 274 13.47 -18.11 18.90
N ALA A 275 14.70 -17.79 18.49
CA ALA A 275 14.94 -16.72 17.53
C ALA A 275 14.26 -16.97 16.18
N GLU A 276 14.28 -18.21 15.66
CA GLU A 276 13.61 -18.60 14.44
C GLU A 276 12.08 -18.46 14.58
N ALA A 277 11.51 -18.87 15.73
CA ALA A 277 10.08 -18.71 16.00
C ALA A 277 9.65 -17.24 16.13
N ASP A 278 10.49 -16.40 16.74
CA ASP A 278 10.26 -14.96 16.87
C ASP A 278 10.40 -14.26 15.53
N TYR A 279 11.34 -14.67 14.69
CA TYR A 279 11.47 -14.13 13.35
C TYR A 279 10.28 -14.48 12.46
N ALA A 280 9.81 -15.73 12.51
CA ALA A 280 8.61 -16.15 11.81
C ALA A 280 7.38 -15.33 12.24
N PHE A 281 7.25 -15.05 13.54
CA PHE A 281 6.21 -14.18 14.08
C PHE A 281 6.31 -12.75 13.51
N ILE A 282 7.51 -12.14 13.43
CA ILE A 282 7.70 -10.82 12.82
C ILE A 282 7.24 -10.83 11.36
N LEU A 283 7.68 -11.83 10.57
CA LEU A 283 7.30 -11.93 9.15
C LEU A 283 5.78 -12.09 8.96
N GLU A 284 5.13 -12.85 9.83
CA GLU A 284 3.67 -12.98 9.83
C GLU A 284 2.98 -11.65 10.13
N GLN A 285 3.45 -10.91 11.14
CA GLN A 285 2.90 -9.61 11.52
C GLN A 285 3.14 -8.51 10.45
N LEU A 286 4.27 -8.54 9.77
CA LEU A 286 4.56 -7.63 8.66
C LEU A 286 3.65 -7.89 7.45
N GLY A 287 3.21 -9.15 7.30
CA GLY A 287 2.53 -9.59 6.09
C GLY A 287 3.46 -9.63 4.86
N GLY A 288 2.90 -9.91 3.70
CA GLY A 288 3.65 -9.92 2.44
C GLY A 288 3.96 -8.51 1.94
N CYS A 289 4.93 -8.41 1.03
CA CYS A 289 5.19 -7.20 0.24
C CYS A 289 4.43 -7.32 -1.09
N PRO A 290 3.16 -6.91 -1.16
CA PRO A 290 2.36 -7.08 -2.37
C PRO A 290 2.85 -6.16 -3.47
N ARG A 291 3.22 -6.74 -4.62
CA ARG A 291 3.56 -6.02 -5.84
C ARG A 291 2.70 -6.54 -6.98
N ILE A 292 2.13 -5.65 -7.76
CA ILE A 292 1.31 -5.95 -8.93
C ILE A 292 1.91 -5.36 -10.21
N ARG A 293 2.98 -4.59 -10.06
CA ARG A 293 3.73 -3.97 -11.16
C ARG A 293 5.20 -4.42 -11.08
N THR A 294 5.48 -5.61 -11.58
CA THR A 294 6.84 -6.20 -11.67
C THR A 294 7.04 -6.81 -13.06
#